data_2bb32c33ebc57e29e6b2c3dbde68496b
#
_entry.id   2bb32c33ebc57e29e6b2c3dbde68496b
#
_cell.length_a   1.000
_cell.length_b   1.000
_cell.length_c   1.000
_cell.angle_alpha   90.00
_cell.angle_beta   90.00
_cell.angle_gamma   90.00
#
_symmetry.space_group_name_H-M   'P 1'
#
loop_
_entity.id
_entity.type
_entity.pdbx_description
1 polymer ?
#
loop_
_entity_poly.entity_id
_entity_poly.type
_entity_poly.pdbx_seq_one_letter_code
_entity_poly.pdbx_strand_id
1 'polypeptide(L)'
;IGKVPVGFPGFSPAGVKTGEQVLRWERQADRILLRTVSYSSVADDTLAVSISVEANNFGPIIAAFDIEVEGEDGNSVVIDVTEFYEADTPALTGLNSGQRDQYGIRRLDPDRSFINYARSFPLNVDVRHTMTYEAADAPAQARTGTMSMEMHQSMILLSKEPVRPRYADPRVGWFSVTRTNFGLDEQKAAQETFIRRWHLEPSDLEAYARGELVDPVKPIVYYIDPGTPEQWSSYVKQGVEDWQAAFET
;
A
#
# COMPACT_ATOMS: atom_id res chain seq x y z
N ILE A 1 2.70 -10.74 -0.13
CA ILE A 1 2.50 -12.18 -0.41
C ILE A 1 2.37 -12.92 0.91
N GLY A 2 1.26 -13.67 1.13
CA GLY A 2 1.04 -14.48 2.34
C GLY A 2 1.73 -15.85 2.24
N LYS A 3 1.54 -16.55 1.12
CA LYS A 3 2.23 -17.81 0.81
C LYS A 3 2.72 -17.79 -0.63
N VAL A 4 3.91 -18.32 -0.82
CA VAL A 4 4.56 -18.42 -2.13
C VAL A 4 4.49 -19.84 -2.67
N PRO A 5 4.43 -20.04 -4.01
CA PRO A 5 4.48 -21.36 -4.62
C PRO A 5 5.76 -22.10 -4.26
N VAL A 6 5.67 -23.43 -4.20
CA VAL A 6 6.85 -24.29 -4.05
C VAL A 6 7.83 -24.03 -5.19
N GLY A 7 9.11 -23.80 -4.85
CA GLY A 7 10.16 -23.52 -5.85
C GLY A 7 10.09 -22.11 -6.47
N PHE A 8 9.24 -21.23 -5.97
CA PHE A 8 9.21 -19.82 -6.38
C PHE A 8 10.55 -19.15 -6.05
N PRO A 9 11.14 -18.36 -6.95
CA PRO A 9 12.44 -17.74 -6.69
C PRO A 9 12.44 -16.91 -5.40
N GLY A 10 13.45 -17.11 -4.56
CA GLY A 10 13.54 -16.63 -3.20
C GLY A 10 13.67 -15.09 -3.02
N PHE A 11 13.64 -14.29 -4.09
CA PHE A 11 13.65 -12.84 -3.98
C PHE A 11 12.28 -12.24 -3.58
N SER A 12 11.22 -13.07 -3.58
CA SER A 12 9.87 -12.67 -3.13
C SER A 12 9.35 -13.65 -2.08
N PRO A 13 10.00 -13.78 -0.92
CA PRO A 13 9.52 -14.68 0.13
C PRO A 13 8.16 -14.24 0.69
N ALA A 14 7.49 -15.14 1.41
CA ALA A 14 6.29 -14.81 2.17
C ALA A 14 6.58 -13.64 3.14
N GLY A 15 5.61 -12.75 3.31
CA GLY A 15 5.73 -11.54 4.10
C GLY A 15 6.26 -10.33 3.33
N VAL A 16 6.83 -10.51 2.14
CA VAL A 16 7.32 -9.39 1.33
C VAL A 16 6.15 -8.60 0.74
N LYS A 17 6.25 -7.28 0.84
CA LYS A 17 5.34 -6.34 0.22
C LYS A 17 5.62 -6.26 -1.29
N THR A 18 4.59 -6.42 -2.10
CA THR A 18 4.71 -6.41 -3.56
C THR A 18 4.50 -5.04 -4.18
N GLY A 19 3.80 -4.14 -3.50
CA GLY A 19 3.57 -2.77 -3.97
C GLY A 19 2.64 -1.99 -3.07
N GLU A 20 2.52 -0.70 -3.35
CA GLU A 20 1.57 0.24 -2.75
C GLU A 20 0.93 1.05 -3.85
N GLN A 21 -0.35 1.35 -3.66
CA GLN A 21 -1.10 2.23 -4.53
C GLN A 21 -1.95 3.15 -3.67
N VAL A 22 -2.10 4.42 -4.08
CA VAL A 22 -3.11 5.29 -3.51
C VAL A 22 -4.36 5.14 -4.34
N LEU A 23 -5.46 4.83 -3.68
CA LEU A 23 -6.75 4.55 -4.30
C LEU A 23 -7.79 5.55 -3.82
N ARG A 24 -8.76 5.84 -4.68
CA ARG A 24 -9.93 6.65 -4.38
C ARG A 24 -11.18 5.93 -4.82
N TRP A 25 -12.14 5.87 -3.92
CA TRP A 25 -13.51 5.47 -4.22
C TRP A 25 -14.27 6.68 -4.74
N GLU A 26 -14.88 6.55 -5.90
CA GLU A 26 -15.65 7.62 -6.57
C GLU A 26 -17.03 7.11 -6.93
N ARG A 27 -18.07 7.84 -6.53
CA ARG A 27 -19.42 7.53 -6.96
C ARG A 27 -19.65 8.13 -8.35
N GLN A 28 -20.15 7.32 -9.26
CA GLN A 28 -20.59 7.74 -10.58
C GLN A 28 -21.97 7.16 -10.90
N ALA A 29 -22.99 7.99 -10.75
CA ALA A 29 -24.39 7.58 -10.88
C ALA A 29 -24.73 6.38 -9.96
N ASP A 30 -25.00 5.24 -10.52
CA ASP A 30 -25.37 3.97 -9.88
C ASP A 30 -24.20 3.05 -9.57
N ARG A 31 -22.94 3.54 -9.72
CA ARG A 31 -21.73 2.74 -9.55
C ARG A 31 -20.74 3.41 -8.63
N ILE A 32 -19.90 2.59 -8.03
CA ILE A 32 -18.69 3.00 -7.32
C ILE A 32 -17.48 2.57 -8.14
N LEU A 33 -16.63 3.53 -8.48
CA LEU A 33 -15.38 3.30 -9.19
C LEU A 33 -14.22 3.25 -8.18
N LEU A 34 -13.30 2.34 -8.39
CA LEU A 34 -12.02 2.32 -7.69
C LEU A 34 -10.94 2.82 -8.66
N ARG A 35 -10.35 3.96 -8.34
CA ARG A 35 -9.37 4.64 -9.18
C ARG A 35 -8.03 4.77 -8.46
N THR A 36 -6.93 4.63 -9.21
CA THR A 36 -5.61 5.01 -8.69
C THR A 36 -5.44 6.52 -8.70
N VAL A 37 -4.72 7.04 -7.70
CA VAL A 37 -4.39 8.46 -7.59
C VAL A 37 -2.87 8.62 -7.64
N SER A 38 -2.40 9.54 -8.47
CA SER A 38 -0.99 9.90 -8.54
C SER A 38 -0.77 11.29 -7.97
N TYR A 39 0.24 11.43 -7.14
CA TYR A 39 0.73 12.71 -6.61
C TYR A 39 2.08 13.11 -7.21
N SER A 40 2.44 12.54 -8.36
CA SER A 40 3.69 12.88 -9.05
C SER A 40 3.70 14.29 -9.63
N SER A 41 2.52 14.80 -10.00
CA SER A 41 2.31 16.18 -10.48
C SER A 41 1.20 16.80 -9.64
N VAL A 42 1.46 17.98 -9.08
CA VAL A 42 0.53 18.68 -8.21
C VAL A 42 0.47 20.17 -8.53
N ALA A 43 -0.65 20.79 -8.18
CA ALA A 43 -0.82 22.22 -8.08
C ALA A 43 -1.82 22.50 -6.95
N ASP A 44 -1.78 23.70 -6.39
CA ASP A 44 -2.80 24.16 -5.46
C ASP A 44 -4.12 24.29 -6.23
N ASP A 45 -5.22 23.77 -5.68
CA ASP A 45 -6.54 23.74 -6.33
C ASP A 45 -7.16 25.13 -6.54
N THR A 46 -6.68 26.14 -5.82
CA THR A 46 -7.07 27.53 -6.00
C THR A 46 -6.44 28.20 -7.23
N LEU A 47 -5.43 27.59 -7.81
CA LEU A 47 -4.71 28.12 -8.98
C LEU A 47 -5.31 27.60 -10.29
N ALA A 48 -5.36 28.47 -11.31
CA ALA A 48 -5.89 28.10 -12.63
C ALA A 48 -5.14 26.91 -13.27
N VAL A 49 -3.85 26.74 -12.97
CA VAL A 49 -3.03 25.64 -13.49
C VAL A 49 -3.49 24.27 -12.95
N SER A 50 -4.22 24.23 -11.82
CA SER A 50 -4.73 22.98 -11.24
C SER A 50 -5.63 22.23 -12.22
N ILE A 51 -6.44 22.94 -13.01
CA ILE A 51 -7.31 22.35 -14.05
C ILE A 51 -6.47 21.56 -15.07
N SER A 52 -5.34 22.14 -15.49
CA SER A 52 -4.45 21.47 -16.44
C SER A 52 -3.73 20.27 -15.81
N VAL A 53 -3.30 20.40 -14.56
CA VAL A 53 -2.68 19.30 -13.81
C VAL A 53 -3.67 18.14 -13.65
N GLU A 54 -4.90 18.42 -13.26
CA GLU A 54 -5.94 17.40 -13.11
C GLU A 54 -6.24 16.68 -14.44
N ALA A 55 -6.42 17.46 -15.51
CA ALA A 55 -6.70 16.90 -16.84
C ALA A 55 -5.58 15.99 -17.37
N ASN A 56 -4.34 16.21 -16.94
CA ASN A 56 -3.17 15.42 -17.37
C ASN A 56 -2.74 14.35 -16.34
N ASN A 57 -3.45 14.21 -15.22
CA ASN A 57 -3.21 13.20 -14.19
C ASN A 57 -4.43 12.31 -13.94
N PHE A 58 -5.16 12.01 -15.00
CA PHE A 58 -6.35 11.16 -14.92
C PHE A 58 -5.97 9.72 -14.63
N GLY A 59 -6.10 9.31 -13.36
CA GLY A 59 -5.72 7.98 -12.90
C GLY A 59 -6.61 6.88 -13.48
N PRO A 60 -6.08 5.70 -13.81
CA PRO A 60 -6.86 4.60 -14.33
C PRO A 60 -7.91 4.10 -13.33
N ILE A 61 -9.07 3.71 -13.86
CA ILE A 61 -10.09 2.98 -13.11
C ILE A 61 -9.66 1.52 -13.08
N ILE A 62 -9.48 0.96 -11.90
CA ILE A 62 -9.05 -0.44 -11.73
C ILE A 62 -10.20 -1.40 -11.49
N ALA A 63 -11.34 -0.88 -11.01
CA ALA A 63 -12.58 -1.65 -10.85
C ALA A 63 -13.79 -0.73 -10.82
N ALA A 64 -14.96 -1.29 -11.14
CA ALA A 64 -16.26 -0.65 -11.04
C ALA A 64 -17.25 -1.63 -10.41
N PHE A 65 -18.06 -1.16 -9.48
CA PHE A 65 -18.99 -1.95 -8.70
C PHE A 65 -20.38 -1.32 -8.78
N ASP A 66 -21.39 -2.13 -9.00
CA ASP A 66 -22.78 -1.69 -8.92
C ASP A 66 -23.14 -1.44 -7.43
N ILE A 67 -23.99 -0.46 -7.17
CA ILE A 67 -24.49 -0.19 -5.83
C ILE A 67 -25.62 -1.18 -5.53
N GLU A 68 -25.40 -2.05 -4.55
CA GLU A 68 -26.39 -3.04 -4.13
C GLU A 68 -27.45 -2.44 -3.21
N VAL A 69 -27.02 -1.58 -2.29
CA VAL A 69 -27.89 -0.94 -1.31
C VAL A 69 -27.40 0.47 -1.03
N GLU A 70 -28.34 1.41 -0.94
CA GLU A 70 -28.11 2.76 -0.42
C GLU A 70 -28.33 2.78 1.09
N GLY A 71 -27.42 3.44 1.81
CA GLY A 71 -27.61 3.67 3.23
C GLY A 71 -28.73 4.68 3.52
N GLU A 72 -29.40 4.53 4.64
CA GLU A 72 -30.49 5.44 5.07
C GLU A 72 -30.03 6.89 5.24
N ASP A 73 -28.74 7.11 5.48
CA ASP A 73 -28.12 8.42 5.61
C ASP A 73 -27.85 9.12 4.27
N GLY A 74 -28.07 8.42 3.14
CA GLY A 74 -27.79 8.90 1.79
C GLY A 74 -26.29 9.12 1.48
N ASN A 75 -25.40 8.81 2.43
CA ASN A 75 -23.97 9.02 2.32
C ASN A 75 -23.15 7.73 2.31
N SER A 76 -23.79 6.59 2.56
CA SER A 76 -23.18 5.29 2.54
C SER A 76 -23.81 4.38 1.49
N VAL A 77 -23.02 3.46 0.96
CA VAL A 77 -23.47 2.47 -0.02
C VAL A 77 -22.86 1.12 0.31
N VAL A 78 -23.55 0.05 -0.10
CA VAL A 78 -23.03 -1.31 -0.06
C VAL A 78 -22.72 -1.75 -1.49
N ILE A 79 -21.55 -2.32 -1.69
CA ILE A 79 -21.08 -2.87 -2.96
C ILE A 79 -20.55 -4.29 -2.74
N ASP A 80 -20.67 -5.15 -3.73
CA ASP A 80 -20.02 -6.45 -3.73
C ASP A 80 -18.63 -6.34 -4.38
N VAL A 81 -17.59 -6.67 -3.61
CA VAL A 81 -16.19 -6.65 -4.06
C VAL A 81 -15.60 -8.06 -4.23
N THR A 82 -16.41 -9.10 -4.15
CA THR A 82 -15.96 -10.50 -4.19
C THR A 82 -15.17 -10.80 -5.45
N GLU A 83 -15.72 -10.49 -6.62
CA GLU A 83 -15.08 -10.73 -7.90
C GLU A 83 -13.76 -9.98 -8.04
N PHE A 84 -13.63 -8.79 -7.45
CA PHE A 84 -12.39 -8.01 -7.46
C PHE A 84 -11.22 -8.78 -6.82
N TYR A 85 -11.47 -9.56 -5.75
CA TYR A 85 -10.45 -10.36 -5.06
C TYR A 85 -10.31 -11.79 -5.59
N GLU A 86 -11.31 -12.32 -6.27
CA GLU A 86 -11.31 -13.70 -6.82
C GLU A 86 -10.91 -13.76 -8.30
N ALA A 87 -10.89 -12.62 -9.00
CA ALA A 87 -10.43 -12.54 -10.38
C ALA A 87 -8.93 -12.23 -10.48
N ASP A 88 -8.38 -12.38 -11.68
CA ASP A 88 -6.98 -12.01 -12.00
C ASP A 88 -6.83 -10.50 -12.15
N THR A 89 -7.05 -9.77 -11.08
CA THR A 89 -6.95 -8.31 -11.04
C THR A 89 -5.48 -7.91 -10.95
N PRO A 90 -4.91 -7.22 -11.97
CA PRO A 90 -3.48 -6.87 -11.99
C PRO A 90 -3.02 -6.04 -10.79
N ALA A 91 -3.92 -5.24 -10.20
CA ALA A 91 -3.64 -4.43 -9.01
C ALA A 91 -3.43 -5.26 -7.74
N LEU A 92 -3.93 -6.51 -7.70
CA LEU A 92 -3.90 -7.40 -6.54
C LEU A 92 -2.94 -8.57 -6.71
N THR A 93 -2.60 -8.93 -7.95
CA THR A 93 -1.70 -10.05 -8.22
C THR A 93 -0.27 -9.75 -7.77
N GLY A 94 0.39 -10.75 -7.20
CA GLY A 94 1.82 -10.69 -6.89
C GLY A 94 2.74 -11.03 -8.06
N LEU A 95 2.18 -11.30 -9.25
CA LEU A 95 2.91 -11.70 -10.45
C LEU A 95 3.11 -10.51 -11.39
N ASN A 96 4.35 -10.20 -11.69
CA ASN A 96 4.68 -9.27 -12.77
C ASN A 96 4.68 -9.98 -14.15
N SER A 97 4.76 -9.21 -15.23
CA SER A 97 4.74 -9.75 -16.60
C SER A 97 5.86 -10.77 -16.85
N GLY A 98 7.09 -10.48 -16.38
CA GLY A 98 8.22 -11.40 -16.54
C GLY A 98 8.02 -12.74 -15.84
N GLN A 99 7.40 -12.74 -14.64
CA GLN A 99 7.04 -13.97 -13.94
C GLN A 99 5.92 -14.72 -14.64
N ARG A 100 4.93 -14.02 -15.19
CA ARG A 100 3.86 -14.63 -15.98
C ARG A 100 4.42 -15.34 -17.21
N ASP A 101 5.34 -14.71 -17.92
CA ASP A 101 6.01 -15.28 -19.08
C ASP A 101 6.88 -16.47 -18.67
N GLN A 102 7.69 -16.32 -17.61
CA GLN A 102 8.60 -17.34 -17.10
C GLN A 102 7.88 -18.64 -16.72
N TYR A 103 6.71 -18.53 -16.09
CA TYR A 103 5.95 -19.70 -15.63
C TYR A 103 4.85 -20.13 -16.61
N GLY A 104 4.78 -19.50 -17.77
CA GLY A 104 3.76 -19.78 -18.78
C GLY A 104 2.34 -19.66 -18.23
N ILE A 105 2.08 -18.58 -17.47
CA ILE A 105 0.78 -18.32 -16.86
C ILE A 105 -0.24 -18.02 -17.98
N ARG A 106 -1.32 -18.79 -18.02
CA ARG A 106 -2.37 -18.65 -19.04
C ARG A 106 -3.56 -17.88 -18.52
N ARG A 107 -4.12 -18.33 -17.41
CA ARG A 107 -5.28 -17.71 -16.77
C ARG A 107 -5.37 -18.11 -15.30
N LEU A 108 -6.14 -17.33 -14.56
CA LEU A 108 -6.59 -17.72 -13.22
C LEU A 108 -7.64 -18.84 -13.34
N ASP A 109 -7.62 -19.77 -12.41
CA ASP A 109 -8.61 -20.82 -12.25
C ASP A 109 -9.62 -20.38 -11.19
N PRO A 110 -10.86 -20.02 -11.57
CA PRO A 110 -11.86 -19.51 -10.63
C PRO A 110 -12.35 -20.57 -9.63
N ASP A 111 -12.35 -21.84 -10.00
CA ASP A 111 -12.80 -22.92 -9.11
C ASP A 111 -11.81 -23.19 -7.96
N ARG A 112 -10.57 -22.73 -8.11
CA ARG A 112 -9.47 -22.90 -7.16
C ARG A 112 -8.90 -21.57 -6.64
N SER A 113 -9.65 -20.49 -6.84
CA SER A 113 -9.30 -19.14 -6.34
C SER A 113 -10.46 -18.63 -5.48
N PHE A 114 -10.15 -18.14 -4.27
CA PHE A 114 -11.18 -17.78 -3.31
C PHE A 114 -10.64 -16.87 -2.21
N ILE A 115 -11.54 -16.13 -1.56
CA ILE A 115 -11.24 -15.35 -0.36
C ILE A 115 -11.11 -16.26 0.84
N ASN A 116 -9.94 -16.25 1.50
CA ASN A 116 -9.71 -17.01 2.74
C ASN A 116 -10.37 -16.34 3.94
N TYR A 117 -10.23 -15.02 4.05
CA TYR A 117 -10.95 -14.19 5.03
C TYR A 117 -10.91 -12.71 4.62
N ALA A 118 -11.88 -11.95 5.16
CA ALA A 118 -11.87 -10.49 5.17
C ALA A 118 -12.08 -10.01 6.60
N ARG A 119 -11.36 -8.97 7.02
CA ARG A 119 -11.47 -8.36 8.36
C ARG A 119 -11.43 -6.86 8.23
N SER A 120 -12.31 -6.18 8.95
CA SER A 120 -12.31 -4.72 9.07
C SER A 120 -11.83 -4.28 10.45
N PHE A 121 -11.10 -3.19 10.44
CA PHE A 121 -10.59 -2.49 11.61
C PHE A 121 -10.97 -1.00 11.46
N PRO A 122 -10.84 -0.17 12.50
CA PRO A 122 -11.26 1.23 12.43
C PRO A 122 -10.65 2.03 11.27
N LEU A 123 -9.44 1.69 10.83
CA LEU A 123 -8.71 2.43 9.80
C LEU A 123 -8.24 1.56 8.61
N ASN A 124 -8.53 0.27 8.62
CA ASN A 124 -8.14 -0.60 7.51
C ASN A 124 -9.06 -1.80 7.34
N VAL A 125 -9.04 -2.32 6.13
CA VAL A 125 -9.66 -3.59 5.76
C VAL A 125 -8.58 -4.51 5.22
N ASP A 126 -8.50 -5.72 5.78
CA ASP A 126 -7.58 -6.77 5.37
C ASP A 126 -8.33 -7.88 4.66
N VAL A 127 -7.88 -8.25 3.47
CA VAL A 127 -8.39 -9.37 2.71
C VAL A 127 -7.24 -10.31 2.38
N ARG A 128 -7.41 -11.59 2.73
CA ARG A 128 -6.50 -12.65 2.32
C ARG A 128 -7.21 -13.57 1.36
N HIS A 129 -6.57 -13.83 0.22
CA HIS A 129 -7.16 -14.64 -0.83
C HIS A 129 -6.11 -15.56 -1.46
N THR A 130 -6.58 -16.73 -1.90
CA THR A 130 -5.79 -17.70 -2.64
C THR A 130 -6.07 -17.52 -4.12
N MET A 131 -4.99 -17.46 -4.90
CA MET A 131 -5.04 -17.35 -6.36
C MET A 131 -4.34 -18.58 -6.95
N THR A 132 -5.03 -19.29 -7.81
CA THR A 132 -4.49 -20.46 -8.54
C THR A 132 -4.50 -20.17 -10.03
N TYR A 133 -3.36 -20.34 -10.66
CA TYR A 133 -3.17 -20.09 -12.09
C TYR A 133 -2.89 -21.40 -12.84
N GLU A 134 -3.40 -21.52 -14.05
CA GLU A 134 -2.88 -22.47 -15.01
C GLU A 134 -1.49 -22.02 -15.47
N ALA A 135 -0.49 -22.87 -15.27
CA ALA A 135 0.90 -22.57 -15.53
C ALA A 135 1.58 -23.74 -16.27
N ALA A 136 2.08 -23.47 -17.47
CA ALA A 136 2.75 -24.50 -18.25
C ALA A 136 4.10 -24.91 -17.64
N ASP A 137 4.82 -23.94 -17.06
CA ASP A 137 6.16 -24.08 -16.49
C ASP A 137 6.15 -23.75 -14.97
N ALA A 138 5.17 -24.30 -14.25
CA ALA A 138 5.03 -24.08 -12.81
C ALA A 138 6.30 -24.46 -12.05
N PRO A 139 6.79 -23.62 -11.11
CA PRO A 139 8.01 -23.90 -10.36
C PRO A 139 7.87 -25.23 -9.59
N ALA A 140 8.85 -26.12 -9.73
CA ALA A 140 8.98 -27.44 -9.06
C ALA A 140 7.79 -28.41 -9.24
N GLN A 141 6.72 -28.03 -9.94
CA GLN A 141 5.48 -28.78 -10.06
C GLN A 141 4.92 -28.81 -11.51
N ALA A 142 5.80 -28.90 -12.50
CA ALA A 142 5.39 -28.93 -13.92
C ALA A 142 4.29 -29.98 -14.25
N ARG A 143 4.19 -31.06 -13.46
CA ARG A 143 3.20 -32.11 -13.67
C ARG A 143 1.78 -31.71 -13.30
N THR A 144 1.60 -30.72 -12.42
CA THR A 144 0.26 -30.26 -11.99
C THR A 144 -0.38 -29.28 -12.97
N GLY A 145 0.45 -28.60 -13.79
CA GLY A 145 -0.01 -27.55 -14.69
C GLY A 145 -0.61 -26.33 -13.97
N THR A 146 -0.34 -26.19 -12.67
CA THR A 146 -0.91 -25.13 -11.85
C THR A 146 0.08 -24.55 -10.87
N MET A 147 -0.12 -23.28 -10.51
CA MET A 147 0.62 -22.55 -9.51
C MET A 147 -0.35 -21.82 -8.58
N SER A 148 -0.25 -22.06 -7.27
CA SER A 148 -1.10 -21.38 -6.28
C SER A 148 -0.26 -20.48 -5.38
N MET A 149 -0.81 -19.33 -5.02
CA MET A 149 -0.24 -18.39 -4.07
C MET A 149 -1.33 -17.77 -3.20
N GLU A 150 -0.93 -17.31 -2.01
CA GLU A 150 -1.83 -16.57 -1.13
C GLU A 150 -1.38 -15.10 -1.10
N MET A 151 -2.30 -14.21 -1.40
CA MET A 151 -2.10 -12.78 -1.33
C MET A 151 -2.80 -12.21 -0.10
N HIS A 152 -2.21 -11.15 0.45
CA HIS A 152 -2.79 -10.37 1.54
C HIS A 152 -2.82 -8.91 1.10
N GLN A 153 -4.01 -8.36 1.04
CA GLN A 153 -4.26 -6.96 0.72
C GLN A 153 -4.70 -6.24 1.99
N SER A 154 -4.10 -5.09 2.26
CA SER A 154 -4.54 -4.21 3.34
C SER A 154 -4.88 -2.85 2.73
N MET A 155 -6.14 -2.46 2.79
CA MET A 155 -6.61 -1.16 2.35
C MET A 155 -6.73 -0.24 3.56
N ILE A 156 -5.87 0.76 3.64
CA ILE A 156 -5.73 1.66 4.79
C ILE A 156 -6.36 3.00 4.45
N LEU A 157 -7.23 3.49 5.35
CA LEU A 157 -7.79 4.83 5.24
C LEU A 157 -6.70 5.85 5.54
N LEU A 158 -6.41 6.71 4.56
CA LEU A 158 -5.45 7.80 4.73
C LEU A 158 -6.02 8.89 5.65
N SER A 159 -5.15 9.48 6.45
CA SER A 159 -5.52 10.61 7.30
C SER A 159 -5.98 11.80 6.45
N LYS A 160 -7.00 12.51 6.93
CA LYS A 160 -7.43 13.80 6.35
C LYS A 160 -6.38 14.88 6.56
N GLU A 161 -5.63 14.79 7.65
CA GLU A 161 -4.54 15.70 7.98
C GLU A 161 -3.21 14.98 7.72
N PRO A 162 -2.54 15.29 6.60
CA PRO A 162 -1.27 14.67 6.27
C PRO A 162 -0.15 15.16 7.20
N VAL A 163 0.87 14.33 7.36
CA VAL A 163 2.09 14.71 8.07
C VAL A 163 2.72 15.94 7.40
N ARG A 164 3.10 16.94 8.19
CA ARG A 164 3.81 18.11 7.69
C ARG A 164 5.07 17.66 6.93
N PRO A 165 5.19 17.98 5.63
CA PRO A 165 6.33 17.53 4.84
C PRO A 165 7.63 18.18 5.32
N ARG A 166 8.74 17.47 5.16
CA ARG A 166 10.10 18.01 5.30
C ARG A 166 10.84 17.81 4.00
N TYR A 167 11.46 18.87 3.51
CA TYR A 167 12.28 18.82 2.31
C TYR A 167 13.53 17.95 2.54
N ALA A 168 13.93 17.23 1.52
CA ALA A 168 15.18 16.49 1.51
C ALA A 168 16.35 17.48 1.35
N ASP A 169 17.44 17.19 2.04
CA ASP A 169 18.71 17.91 1.87
C ASP A 169 19.71 16.95 1.19
N PRO A 170 20.33 17.32 0.06
CA PRO A 170 21.25 16.44 -0.65
C PRO A 170 22.51 16.08 0.15
N ARG A 171 22.80 16.78 1.24
CA ARG A 171 23.90 16.46 2.16
C ARG A 171 23.59 15.25 3.06
N VAL A 172 22.33 14.83 3.14
CA VAL A 172 21.89 13.74 4.00
C VAL A 172 21.12 12.73 3.15
N GLY A 173 21.56 11.47 3.17
CA GLY A 173 20.93 10.38 2.44
C GLY A 173 19.66 9.88 3.13
N TRP A 174 18.50 10.32 2.69
CA TRP A 174 17.19 9.87 3.16
C TRP A 174 16.44 9.13 2.06
N PHE A 175 15.62 8.15 2.44
CA PHE A 175 14.57 7.70 1.55
C PHE A 175 13.58 8.85 1.34
N SER A 176 13.26 9.15 0.10
CA SER A 176 12.46 10.31 -0.26
C SER A 176 11.38 9.98 -1.27
N VAL A 177 10.45 10.92 -1.43
CA VAL A 177 9.49 10.97 -2.52
C VAL A 177 9.63 12.32 -3.23
N THR A 178 9.53 12.30 -4.55
CA THR A 178 9.64 13.50 -5.37
C THR A 178 8.32 13.72 -6.12
N ARG A 179 7.89 14.97 -6.20
CA ARG A 179 6.76 15.40 -7.03
C ARG A 179 7.14 16.64 -7.82
N THR A 180 6.45 16.88 -8.92
CA THR A 180 6.56 18.14 -9.68
C THR A 180 5.42 19.05 -9.25
N ASN A 181 5.76 20.24 -8.74
CA ASN A 181 4.78 21.25 -8.33
C ASN A 181 4.69 22.34 -9.40
N PHE A 182 3.50 22.47 -10.00
CA PHE A 182 3.18 23.45 -11.04
C PHE A 182 2.62 24.75 -10.46
N GLY A 183 2.30 24.78 -9.18
CA GLY A 183 1.68 25.92 -8.50
C GLY A 183 2.67 26.85 -7.81
N LEU A 184 3.96 26.64 -7.93
CA LEU A 184 4.96 27.53 -7.35
C LEU A 184 5.07 28.82 -8.16
N ASP A 185 5.36 29.94 -7.47
CA ASP A 185 5.63 31.23 -8.09
C ASP A 185 7.04 31.28 -8.71
N GLU A 186 7.28 30.36 -9.64
CA GLU A 186 8.51 30.22 -10.39
C GLU A 186 8.19 30.10 -11.88
N GLN A 187 9.14 30.51 -12.75
CA GLN A 187 8.97 30.40 -14.20
C GLN A 187 9.17 28.97 -14.75
N LYS A 188 9.12 27.96 -13.89
CA LYS A 188 9.24 26.53 -14.21
C LYS A 188 8.46 25.69 -13.21
N ALA A 189 8.01 24.52 -13.64
CA ALA A 189 7.55 23.50 -12.72
C ALA A 189 8.76 22.93 -11.93
N ALA A 190 8.76 23.12 -10.62
CA ALA A 190 9.86 22.68 -9.77
C ALA A 190 9.61 21.30 -9.17
N GLN A 191 10.69 20.55 -9.00
CA GLN A 191 10.65 19.30 -8.26
C GLN A 191 10.78 19.59 -6.76
N GLU A 192 9.86 19.06 -5.99
CA GLU A 192 9.90 19.05 -4.55
C GLU A 192 10.22 17.63 -4.08
N THR A 193 11.26 17.48 -3.29
CA THR A 193 11.67 16.19 -2.74
C THR A 193 11.49 16.21 -1.23
N PHE A 194 10.72 15.27 -0.70
CA PHE A 194 10.41 15.15 0.72
C PHE A 194 10.98 13.87 1.29
N ILE A 195 11.51 13.94 2.51
CA ILE A 195 12.01 12.76 3.23
C ILE A 195 10.85 11.88 3.72
N ARG A 196 11.06 10.58 3.67
CA ARG A 196 10.20 9.60 4.36
C ARG A 196 10.62 9.54 5.83
N ARG A 197 9.70 9.79 6.74
CA ARG A 197 9.98 9.77 8.17
C ARG A 197 8.80 9.24 8.96
N TRP A 198 9.06 8.81 10.17
CA TRP A 198 8.01 8.52 11.13
C TRP A 198 7.26 9.79 11.53
N HIS A 199 5.95 9.66 11.73
CA HIS A 199 5.10 10.72 12.27
C HIS A 199 5.07 10.57 13.79
N LEU A 200 5.99 11.26 14.46
CA LEU A 200 6.09 11.27 15.91
C LEU A 200 5.60 12.63 16.42
N GLU A 201 4.47 12.61 17.08
CA GLU A 201 3.88 13.76 17.78
C GLU A 201 4.07 13.57 19.28
N PRO A 202 4.64 14.53 20.00
CA PRO A 202 4.80 14.41 21.43
C PRO A 202 3.43 14.35 22.13
N SER A 203 3.29 13.48 23.12
CA SER A 203 2.07 13.35 23.92
C SER A 203 1.84 14.57 24.85
N ASP A 204 2.91 15.26 25.22
CA ASP A 204 2.90 16.50 26.00
C ASP A 204 3.74 17.56 25.28
N LEU A 205 3.05 18.50 24.62
CA LEU A 205 3.67 19.59 23.85
C LEU A 205 4.37 20.60 24.73
N GLU A 206 3.89 20.81 25.97
CA GLU A 206 4.50 21.78 26.89
C GLU A 206 5.81 21.24 27.47
N ALA A 207 5.83 19.97 27.88
CA ALA A 207 7.05 19.30 28.33
C ALA A 207 8.09 19.23 27.20
N TYR A 208 7.65 18.85 25.99
CA TYR A 208 8.50 18.84 24.81
C TYR A 208 9.11 20.22 24.48
N ALA A 209 8.29 21.29 24.59
CA ALA A 209 8.78 22.66 24.37
C ALA A 209 9.81 23.11 25.41
N ARG A 210 9.83 22.51 26.60
CA ARG A 210 10.85 22.73 27.64
C ARG A 210 12.12 21.89 27.42
N GLY A 211 12.16 21.02 26.39
CA GLY A 211 13.27 20.14 26.10
C GLY A 211 13.28 18.84 26.94
N GLU A 212 12.12 18.49 27.53
CA GLU A 212 11.95 17.22 28.23
C GLU A 212 11.70 16.08 27.24
N LEU A 213 12.18 14.88 27.55
CA LEU A 213 11.82 13.68 26.79
C LEU A 213 10.38 13.32 27.06
N VAL A 214 9.60 13.14 25.99
CA VAL A 214 8.20 12.77 26.06
C VAL A 214 7.92 11.64 25.09
N ASP A 215 7.07 10.71 25.50
CA ASP A 215 6.61 9.64 24.64
C ASP A 215 5.78 10.20 23.49
N PRO A 216 5.87 9.63 22.29
CA PRO A 216 4.99 10.01 21.18
C PRO A 216 3.56 9.50 21.41
N VAL A 217 2.56 10.24 20.91
CA VAL A 217 1.15 9.80 20.90
C VAL A 217 1.01 8.42 20.27
N LYS A 218 1.77 8.16 19.21
CA LYS A 218 1.82 6.86 18.53
C LYS A 218 3.28 6.40 18.44
N PRO A 219 3.68 5.42 19.26
CA PRO A 219 5.05 4.90 19.22
C PRO A 219 5.33 4.12 17.94
N ILE A 220 6.61 3.99 17.62
CA ILE A 220 7.10 3.08 16.58
C ILE A 220 7.06 1.66 17.18
N VAL A 221 6.27 0.77 16.58
CA VAL A 221 6.10 -0.60 17.07
C VAL A 221 6.57 -1.59 16.03
N TYR A 222 7.43 -2.52 16.45
CA TYR A 222 7.85 -3.66 15.64
C TYR A 222 7.39 -4.96 16.30
N TYR A 223 6.94 -5.89 15.49
CA TYR A 223 6.59 -7.23 15.94
C TYR A 223 7.66 -8.21 15.47
N ILE A 224 8.17 -9.02 16.39
CA ILE A 224 9.09 -10.11 16.03
C ILE A 224 8.24 -11.25 15.45
N ASP A 225 8.61 -11.71 14.25
CA ASP A 225 7.91 -12.82 13.61
C ASP A 225 7.99 -14.09 14.48
N PRO A 226 6.88 -14.80 14.71
CA PRO A 226 6.87 -16.03 15.50
C PRO A 226 7.78 -17.15 14.95
N GLY A 227 8.13 -17.10 13.67
CA GLY A 227 9.10 -17.99 13.04
C GLY A 227 10.56 -17.68 13.38
N THR A 228 10.83 -16.57 14.09
CA THR A 228 12.19 -16.24 14.54
C THR A 228 12.64 -17.25 15.61
N PRO A 229 13.79 -17.95 15.42
CA PRO A 229 14.28 -18.88 16.43
C PRO A 229 14.48 -18.19 17.78
N GLU A 230 14.01 -18.83 18.85
CA GLU A 230 13.99 -18.27 20.21
C GLU A 230 15.36 -17.73 20.64
N GLN A 231 16.43 -18.45 20.31
CA GLN A 231 17.81 -18.04 20.61
C GLN A 231 18.23 -16.69 20.02
N TRP A 232 17.54 -16.20 18.97
CA TRP A 232 17.85 -14.93 18.31
C TRP A 232 16.87 -13.80 18.66
N SER A 233 15.71 -14.13 19.21
CA SER A 233 14.63 -13.15 19.47
C SER A 233 15.09 -11.99 20.37
N SER A 234 15.90 -12.26 21.40
CA SER A 234 16.45 -11.23 22.27
C SER A 234 17.40 -10.27 21.55
N TYR A 235 18.23 -10.79 20.64
CA TYR A 235 19.15 -9.97 19.85
C TYR A 235 18.43 -9.13 18.81
N VAL A 236 17.40 -9.70 18.17
CA VAL A 236 16.55 -8.93 17.23
C VAL A 236 15.84 -7.80 17.97
N LYS A 237 15.27 -8.09 19.15
CA LYS A 237 14.64 -7.08 20.00
C LYS A 237 15.62 -5.97 20.36
N GLN A 238 16.78 -6.33 20.87
CA GLN A 238 17.82 -5.36 21.24
C GLN A 238 18.25 -4.50 20.06
N GLY A 239 18.47 -5.11 18.88
CA GLY A 239 18.87 -4.37 17.67
C GLY A 239 17.84 -3.34 17.22
N VAL A 240 16.54 -3.54 17.52
CA VAL A 240 15.49 -2.52 17.29
C VAL A 240 15.54 -1.46 18.39
N GLU A 241 15.66 -1.87 19.66
CA GLU A 241 15.68 -0.96 20.82
C GLU A 241 16.91 -0.05 20.84
N ASP A 242 18.05 -0.48 20.30
CA ASP A 242 19.28 0.33 20.19
C ASP A 242 19.07 1.63 19.36
N TRP A 243 18.03 1.68 18.52
CA TRP A 243 17.67 2.91 17.81
C TRP A 243 16.99 3.95 18.68
N GLN A 244 16.56 3.60 19.90
CA GLN A 244 15.89 4.52 20.81
C GLN A 244 16.75 5.77 21.08
N ALA A 245 18.05 5.60 21.29
CA ALA A 245 18.97 6.71 21.50
C ALA A 245 18.98 7.75 20.36
N ALA A 246 18.69 7.34 19.12
CA ALA A 246 18.62 8.26 17.98
C ALA A 246 17.34 9.11 17.95
N PHE A 247 16.32 8.74 18.73
CA PHE A 247 15.06 9.47 18.84
C PHE A 247 14.97 10.32 20.11
N GLU A 248 15.91 10.12 21.05
CA GLU A 248 16.01 10.85 22.32
C GLU A 248 16.97 12.06 22.27
N THR A 249 17.55 12.35 21.12
CA THR A 249 18.41 13.52 20.86
C THR A 249 17.65 14.64 20.13
#